data_c1323635ff04d07abffe50e45f86235a
#
_entry.id   c1323635ff04d07abffe50e45f86235a
#
_cell.length_a   1.000
_cell.length_b   1.000
_cell.length_c   1.000
_cell.angle_alpha   90.00
_cell.angle_beta   90.00
_cell.angle_gamma   90.00
#
_symmetry.space_group_name_H-M   'P 1'
#
loop_
_entity.id
_entity.type
_entity.pdbx_description
1 polymer ?
#
loop_
_entity_poly.entity_id
_entity_poly.type
_entity_poly.pdbx_seq_one_letter_code
_entity_poly.pdbx_strand_id
1 'polypeptide(L)'
;MKKKKLYTIYKITNLLNEMIYIGQHVTENLNDSYMGSSKYLKRDIIDFGLQNFKKEILFIFETKEEMIAKEKELVNKEFTKRIDTYNRSLGGGGLYTLGQVSVKD
;
A
#
# COMPACT_ATOMS: atom_id res chain seq x y z
N MET A 1 6.78 -0.35 28.40
CA MET A 1 7.70 -0.47 27.29
C MET A 1 7.11 0.03 26.02
N LYS A 2 7.88 0.77 25.25
CA LYS A 2 7.40 1.25 23.98
C LYS A 2 7.53 0.15 22.94
N LYS A 3 6.52 0.01 22.11
CA LYS A 3 6.60 -0.89 20.98
C LYS A 3 7.36 -0.21 19.86
N LYS A 4 8.10 -0.99 19.11
CA LYS A 4 8.86 -0.47 17.99
C LYS A 4 7.96 -0.26 16.79
N LYS A 5 8.11 0.87 16.11
CA LYS A 5 7.40 1.10 14.87
C LYS A 5 8.07 0.34 13.75
N LEU A 6 7.25 -0.31 12.93
CA LEU A 6 7.71 -1.06 11.78
C LEU A 6 7.19 -0.36 10.53
N TYR A 7 8.09 -0.08 9.61
CA TYR A 7 7.76 0.65 8.39
C TYR A 7 7.68 -0.37 7.27
N THR A 8 6.47 -0.66 6.81
CA THR A 8 6.23 -1.84 5.97
C THR A 8 5.74 -1.49 4.58
N ILE A 9 6.08 -2.36 3.64
CA ILE A 9 5.44 -2.41 2.34
C ILE A 9 4.66 -3.71 2.31
N TYR A 10 3.40 -3.65 1.94
CA TYR A 10 2.54 -4.83 1.90
C TYR A 10 1.89 -4.97 0.54
N LYS A 11 1.42 -6.19 0.26
CA LYS A 11 0.68 -6.49 -0.96
C LYS A 11 -0.62 -7.17 -0.57
N ILE A 12 -1.72 -6.70 -1.14
CA ILE A 12 -3.02 -7.34 -0.97
C ILE A 12 -3.43 -7.91 -2.30
N THR A 13 -3.83 -9.17 -2.31
CA THR A 13 -4.26 -9.86 -3.52
C THR A 13 -5.72 -10.26 -3.39
N ASN A 14 -6.51 -9.93 -4.41
CA ASN A 14 -7.87 -10.41 -4.54
C ASN A 14 -7.76 -11.81 -5.14
N LEU A 15 -8.07 -12.84 -4.38
CA LEU A 15 -7.87 -14.22 -4.80
C LEU A 15 -8.84 -14.66 -5.89
N LEU A 16 -9.90 -13.89 -6.12
CA LEU A 16 -10.89 -14.25 -7.13
C LEU A 16 -10.51 -13.77 -8.54
N ASN A 17 -9.79 -12.66 -8.64
CA ASN A 17 -9.42 -12.11 -9.95
C ASN A 17 -7.94 -11.79 -10.06
N GLU A 18 -7.17 -12.06 -9.01
CA GLU A 18 -5.72 -11.84 -8.97
C GLU A 18 -5.27 -10.38 -9.09
N MET A 19 -6.18 -9.43 -8.89
CA MET A 19 -5.78 -8.03 -8.82
C MET A 19 -5.03 -7.77 -7.53
N ILE A 20 -4.03 -6.88 -7.60
CA ILE A 20 -3.16 -6.61 -6.48
C ILE A 20 -3.13 -5.13 -6.12
N TYR A 21 -2.81 -4.87 -4.86
CA TYR A 21 -2.57 -3.53 -4.36
C TYR A 21 -1.28 -3.54 -3.53
N ILE A 22 -0.39 -2.61 -3.81
CA ILE A 22 0.84 -2.45 -3.03
C ILE A 22 0.75 -1.12 -2.30
N GLY A 23 1.03 -1.14 -0.99
CA GLY A 23 0.96 0.07 -0.18
C GLY A 23 2.00 0.09 0.91
N GLN A 24 2.04 1.20 1.64
CA GLN A 24 2.93 1.36 2.77
C GLN A 24 2.09 1.54 4.04
N HIS A 25 2.63 1.10 5.16
CA HIS A 25 1.91 1.18 6.43
C HIS A 25 2.90 1.14 7.59
N VAL A 26 2.74 2.05 8.52
CA VAL A 26 3.54 2.08 9.74
C VAL A 26 2.72 1.44 10.84
N THR A 27 3.27 0.44 11.50
CA THR A 27 2.52 -0.29 12.51
C THR A 27 3.43 -0.79 13.62
N GLU A 28 2.84 -1.08 14.76
CA GLU A 28 3.53 -1.78 15.84
C GLU A 28 3.15 -3.25 15.86
N ASN A 29 2.25 -3.68 14.97
CA ASN A 29 1.76 -5.05 14.93
C ASN A 29 1.54 -5.46 13.48
N LEU A 30 2.38 -6.38 12.98
CA LEU A 30 2.29 -6.83 11.58
C LEU A 30 0.99 -7.55 11.26
N ASN A 31 0.27 -7.98 12.27
CA ASN A 31 -1.00 -8.69 12.09
C ASN A 31 -2.21 -7.79 12.29
N ASP A 32 -2.05 -6.48 12.19
CA ASP A 32 -3.18 -5.58 12.32
C ASP A 32 -4.14 -5.74 11.14
N SER A 33 -5.31 -5.15 11.26
CA SER A 33 -6.37 -5.32 10.28
C SER A 33 -6.33 -4.31 9.14
N TYR A 34 -5.27 -3.53 9.05
CA TYR A 34 -5.19 -2.48 8.03
C TYR A 34 -5.13 -3.09 6.63
N MET A 35 -6.03 -2.65 5.77
CA MET A 35 -6.15 -3.17 4.41
C MET A 35 -5.98 -2.08 3.35
N GLY A 36 -5.29 -1.00 3.68
CA GLY A 36 -4.97 0.04 2.71
C GLY A 36 -5.99 1.15 2.65
N SER A 37 -5.67 2.16 1.87
CA SER A 37 -6.50 3.35 1.75
C SER A 37 -7.17 3.48 0.38
N SER A 38 -6.95 2.56 -0.53
CA SER A 38 -7.53 2.63 -1.87
C SER A 38 -9.04 2.43 -1.83
N LYS A 39 -9.79 3.38 -2.40
CA LYS A 39 -11.24 3.25 -2.46
C LYS A 39 -11.65 2.12 -3.39
N TYR A 40 -10.87 1.83 -4.42
CA TYR A 40 -11.18 0.75 -5.35
C TYR A 40 -11.03 -0.61 -4.68
N LEU A 41 -9.95 -0.76 -3.91
CA LEU A 41 -9.73 -1.99 -3.15
C LEU A 41 -10.82 -2.16 -2.08
N LYS A 42 -11.15 -1.10 -1.35
CA LYS A 42 -12.16 -1.18 -0.30
C LYS A 42 -13.51 -1.58 -0.86
N ARG A 43 -13.87 -1.06 -2.03
CA ARG A 43 -15.13 -1.43 -2.66
C ARG A 43 -15.17 -2.91 -2.98
N ASP A 44 -14.08 -3.45 -3.53
CA ASP A 44 -14.03 -4.87 -3.87
C ASP A 44 -14.01 -5.74 -2.62
N ILE A 45 -13.39 -5.28 -1.54
CA ILE A 45 -13.45 -6.04 -0.29
C ILE A 45 -14.89 -6.16 0.20
N ILE A 46 -15.68 -5.09 0.08
CA ILE A 46 -17.09 -5.12 0.45
C ILE A 46 -17.86 -6.06 -0.47
N ASP A 47 -17.62 -5.95 -1.78
CA ASP A 47 -18.37 -6.72 -2.77
C ASP A 47 -18.06 -8.22 -2.76
N PHE A 48 -16.79 -8.57 -2.55
CA PHE A 48 -16.36 -9.96 -2.66
C PHE A 48 -16.11 -10.63 -1.31
N GLY A 49 -16.02 -9.86 -0.24
CA GLY A 49 -15.79 -10.41 1.09
C GLY A 49 -14.30 -10.44 1.46
N LEU A 50 -14.00 -10.05 2.69
CA LEU A 50 -12.62 -9.94 3.16
C LEU A 50 -11.88 -11.28 3.09
N GLN A 51 -12.59 -12.39 3.27
CA GLN A 51 -11.97 -13.72 3.24
C GLN A 51 -11.37 -14.07 1.90
N ASN A 52 -11.70 -13.33 0.84
CA ASN A 52 -11.16 -13.59 -0.49
C ASN A 52 -9.94 -12.71 -0.80
N PHE A 53 -9.42 -12.02 0.21
CA PHE A 53 -8.24 -11.17 0.03
C PHE A 53 -7.12 -11.65 0.91
N LYS A 54 -5.90 -11.67 0.36
CA LYS A 54 -4.71 -12.11 1.07
C LYS A 54 -3.78 -10.92 1.22
N LYS A 55 -3.30 -10.69 2.44
CA LYS A 55 -2.33 -9.63 2.70
C LYS A 55 -0.97 -10.24 3.02
N GLU A 56 0.06 -9.73 2.38
CA GLU A 56 1.44 -10.19 2.60
C GLU A 56 2.33 -9.00 2.91
N ILE A 57 3.21 -9.14 3.89
CA ILE A 57 4.20 -8.12 4.18
C ILE A 57 5.42 -8.42 3.30
N LEU A 58 5.73 -7.50 2.40
CA LEU A 58 6.84 -7.70 1.47
C LEU A 58 8.16 -7.22 2.03
N PHE A 59 8.16 -6.08 2.73
CA PHE A 59 9.37 -5.50 3.28
C PHE A 59 9.08 -4.85 4.62
N ILE A 60 10.06 -4.89 5.52
CA ILE A 60 10.01 -4.21 6.81
C ILE A 60 11.28 -3.38 6.91
N PHE A 61 11.12 -2.08 7.14
CA PHE A 61 12.24 -1.17 7.26
C PHE A 61 12.27 -0.53 8.63
N GLU A 62 13.42 0.05 8.97
CA GLU A 62 13.61 0.72 10.24
C GLU A 62 13.26 2.21 10.16
N THR A 63 13.17 2.76 8.96
CA THR A 63 12.91 4.19 8.79
C THR A 63 11.80 4.43 7.79
N LYS A 64 11.13 5.57 7.98
CA LYS A 64 10.08 6.00 7.07
C LYS A 64 10.63 6.26 5.67
N GLU A 65 11.83 6.82 5.60
CA GLU A 65 12.45 7.15 4.32
C GLU A 65 12.68 5.92 3.45
N GLU A 66 13.13 4.83 4.07
CA GLU A 66 13.34 3.59 3.34
C GLU A 66 12.02 3.03 2.81
N MET A 67 10.98 3.08 3.64
CA MET A 67 9.67 2.60 3.26
C MET A 67 9.12 3.39 2.08
N ILE A 68 9.19 4.71 2.16
CA ILE A 68 8.68 5.58 1.10
C ILE A 68 9.44 5.36 -0.20
N ALA A 69 10.77 5.23 -0.11
CA ALA A 69 11.59 5.00 -1.30
C ALA A 69 11.24 3.68 -1.97
N LYS A 70 10.98 2.64 -1.17
CA LYS A 70 10.62 1.34 -1.72
C LYS A 70 9.24 1.38 -2.39
N GLU A 71 8.27 2.04 -1.78
CA GLU A 71 6.97 2.15 -2.40
C GLU A 71 7.05 2.93 -3.72
N LYS A 72 7.86 3.98 -3.75
CA LYS A 72 8.05 4.75 -4.97
C LYS A 72 8.67 3.89 -6.07
N GLU A 73 9.59 3.02 -5.70
CA GLU A 73 10.23 2.12 -6.65
C GLU A 73 9.24 1.11 -7.22
N LEU A 74 8.39 0.54 -6.36
CA LEU A 74 7.48 -0.53 -6.77
C LEU A 74 6.22 0.00 -7.46
N VAL A 75 5.67 1.10 -6.97
CA VAL A 75 4.43 1.65 -7.52
C VAL A 75 4.81 2.83 -8.41
N ASN A 76 5.48 2.52 -9.49
CA ASN A 76 5.94 3.49 -10.46
C ASN A 76 4.91 3.66 -11.56
N LYS A 77 5.25 4.44 -12.56
CA LYS A 77 4.32 4.78 -13.65
C LYS A 77 3.86 3.54 -14.40
N GLU A 78 4.76 2.63 -14.70
CA GLU A 78 4.42 1.40 -15.41
C GLU A 78 3.48 0.53 -14.57
N PHE A 79 3.75 0.43 -13.27
CA PHE A 79 2.92 -0.38 -12.40
C PHE A 79 1.48 0.15 -12.37
N THR A 80 1.30 1.47 -12.27
CA THR A 80 -0.04 2.04 -12.19
C THR A 80 -0.84 1.90 -13.48
N LYS A 81 -0.18 1.57 -14.58
CA LYS A 81 -0.88 1.35 -15.85
C LYS A 81 -1.33 -0.09 -16.03
N ARG A 82 -0.93 -0.99 -15.16
CA ARG A 82 -1.33 -2.40 -15.28
C ARG A 82 -2.83 -2.52 -15.02
N ILE A 83 -3.46 -3.45 -15.73
CA ILE A 83 -4.88 -3.68 -15.56
C ILE A 83 -5.18 -4.53 -14.33
N ASP A 84 -4.16 -5.19 -13.76
CA ASP A 84 -4.32 -6.08 -12.62
C ASP A 84 -3.93 -5.44 -11.30
N THR A 85 -3.96 -4.13 -11.19
CA THR A 85 -3.65 -3.46 -9.94
C THR A 85 -4.72 -2.46 -9.54
N TYR A 86 -4.94 -2.34 -8.23
CA TYR A 86 -5.80 -1.30 -7.68
C TYR A 86 -5.07 0.03 -7.53
N ASN A 87 -3.74 0.04 -7.72
CA ASN A 87 -2.96 1.26 -7.57
C ASN A 87 -3.22 2.19 -8.75
N ARG A 88 -3.63 3.43 -8.46
CA ARG A 88 -3.92 4.43 -9.49
C ARG A 88 -3.05 5.67 -9.38
N SER A 89 -2.29 5.79 -8.27
CA SER A 89 -1.38 6.92 -8.05
C SER A 89 0.02 6.40 -7.83
N LEU A 90 1.00 7.21 -8.15
CA LEU A 90 2.40 6.84 -7.93
C LEU A 90 2.67 6.66 -6.44
N GLY A 91 3.59 5.75 -6.12
CA GLY A 91 4.00 5.51 -4.76
C GLY A 91 4.88 6.61 -4.19
N GLY A 92 5.21 6.49 -2.91
CA GLY A 92 6.08 7.43 -2.24
C GLY A 92 5.38 8.70 -1.79
N GLY A 93 4.04 8.68 -1.73
CA GLY A 93 3.27 9.89 -1.44
C GLY A 93 3.55 10.51 -0.09
N GLY A 94 4.08 9.74 0.85
CA GLY A 94 4.38 10.29 2.17
C GLY A 94 5.46 11.36 2.17
N LEU A 95 6.20 11.49 1.08
CA LEU A 95 7.19 12.55 0.97
C LEU A 95 6.57 13.90 0.66
N TYR A 96 5.30 13.92 0.28
CA TYR A 96 4.66 15.14 -0.19
C TYR A 96 3.60 15.63 0.76
N THR A 97 3.85 15.48 2.04
CA THR A 97 2.85 15.79 3.03
C THR A 97 2.54 17.27 3.15
N LEU A 98 3.39 18.10 2.65
CA LEU A 98 3.19 19.51 2.77
C LEU A 98 2.57 20.12 1.55
N GLY A 99 1.91 19.34 0.80
CA GLY A 99 1.09 19.84 -0.27
C GLY A 99 1.79 20.33 -1.47
N GLN A 100 3.05 20.06 -1.50
CA GLN A 100 3.61 20.33 -2.68
C GLN A 100 3.01 19.58 -3.71
N VAL A 101 2.40 19.13 -3.54
CA VAL A 101 1.91 18.60 -4.49
C VAL A 101 1.09 19.10 -5.40
N SER A 102 1.23 19.62 -5.16
CA SER A 102 0.78 20.00 -5.69
C SER A 102 0.59 20.11 -6.74
N VAL A 103 0.84 19.98 -6.86
CA VAL A 103 0.84 20.09 -7.60
C VAL A 103 0.31 19.88 -8.62
N LYS A 104 0.28 19.87 -8.82
CA LYS A 104 -0.07 19.79 -9.63
C LYS A 104 -0.32 19.51 -10.49
N ASP A 105 -0.36 19.33 -10.64
CA ASP A 105 -0.42 19.04 -11.33
C ASP A 105 -0.73 18.96 -11.76
#